data_30026670db13c18ee4ae3d8c7da54fcc
#
_entry.id   30026670db13c18ee4ae3d8c7da54fcc
#
_cell.length_a   1.000
_cell.length_b   1.000
_cell.length_c   1.000
_cell.angle_alpha   90.00
_cell.angle_beta   90.00
_cell.angle_gamma   90.00
#
_symmetry.space_group_name_H-M   'P 1'
#
loop_
_entity.id
_entity.type
_entity.pdbx_description
1 polymer ?
#
loop_
_entity_poly.entity_id
_entity_poly.type
_entity_poly.pdbx_seq_one_letter_code
_entity_poly.pdbx_strand_id
1 'polypeptide(L)'
;MSNEGEKFDTGKVRWDLLPMVWLEEVAKVYSFGSVKYESWNWRKGLSFSRCAAAFMRHWFAWWWRGETHDQESGCHHLASCTFYLLNFMTYQKDGRKDLDDRPTATQPPQSRA
;
A
#
# COMPACT_ATOMS: atom_id res chain seq x y z
N MET A 1 35.58 -22.79 -2.93
CA MET A 1 34.49 -23.72 -2.58
C MET A 1 33.72 -23.18 -1.39
N SER A 2 32.43 -23.20 -1.49
CA SER A 2 31.58 -22.83 -0.38
C SER A 2 31.58 -23.94 0.67
N ASN A 3 31.57 -23.56 1.96
CA ASN A 3 31.40 -24.47 3.08
C ASN A 3 29.93 -24.56 3.54
N GLU A 4 29.02 -23.97 2.76
CA GLU A 4 27.61 -24.01 3.08
C GLU A 4 26.99 -25.35 2.72
N GLY A 5 25.94 -25.72 3.45
CA GLY A 5 25.08 -26.84 3.09
C GLY A 5 24.33 -26.58 1.78
N GLU A 6 23.86 -27.66 1.18
CA GLU A 6 23.08 -27.57 -0.04
C GLU A 6 21.65 -27.06 0.24
N LYS A 7 21.11 -26.28 -0.71
CA LYS A 7 19.73 -25.81 -0.68
C LYS A 7 19.26 -25.57 -2.10
N PHE A 8 18.08 -26.06 -2.43
CA PHE A 8 17.50 -25.95 -3.76
C PHE A 8 16.45 -24.83 -3.76
N ASP A 9 16.92 -23.59 -3.87
CA ASP A 9 16.05 -22.41 -3.82
C ASP A 9 16.00 -21.61 -5.14
N THR A 10 16.56 -22.18 -6.21
CA THR A 10 16.47 -21.59 -7.55
C THR A 10 15.02 -21.38 -7.95
N GLY A 11 14.69 -20.16 -8.36
CA GLY A 11 13.32 -19.78 -8.76
C GLY A 11 12.37 -19.48 -7.61
N LYS A 12 12.80 -19.64 -6.37
CA LYS A 12 12.00 -19.22 -5.21
C LYS A 12 12.11 -17.73 -4.97
N VAL A 13 11.12 -17.19 -4.24
CA VAL A 13 11.06 -15.76 -3.97
C VAL A 13 12.27 -15.30 -3.15
N ARG A 14 12.92 -14.26 -3.63
CA ARG A 14 14.12 -13.69 -3.03
C ARG A 14 13.76 -12.52 -2.11
N TRP A 15 13.30 -12.84 -0.91
CA TRP A 15 12.98 -11.85 0.12
C TRP A 15 14.16 -10.98 0.53
N ASP A 16 15.37 -11.53 0.39
CA ASP A 16 16.63 -10.85 0.72
C ASP A 16 16.96 -9.69 -0.21
N LEU A 17 16.29 -9.60 -1.38
CA LEU A 17 16.50 -8.50 -2.32
C LEU A 17 15.64 -7.27 -1.99
N LEU A 18 14.74 -7.36 -1.01
CA LEU A 18 13.85 -6.26 -0.66
C LEU A 18 14.60 -5.17 0.12
N PRO A 19 14.26 -3.90 -0.13
CA PRO A 19 14.83 -2.78 0.63
C PRO A 19 14.19 -2.72 2.02
N MET A 20 14.67 -3.52 2.96
CA MET A 20 14.03 -3.75 4.26
C MET A 20 13.83 -2.46 5.08
N VAL A 21 14.75 -1.49 4.95
CA VAL A 21 14.61 -0.18 5.63
C VAL A 21 13.30 0.50 5.25
N TRP A 22 12.93 0.46 3.96
CA TRP A 22 11.71 1.09 3.48
C TRP A 22 10.46 0.25 3.77
N LEU A 23 10.60 -1.06 3.82
CA LEU A 23 9.51 -1.92 4.30
C LEU A 23 9.20 -1.64 5.76
N GLU A 24 10.22 -1.38 6.58
CA GLU A 24 10.02 -0.98 7.97
C GLU A 24 9.24 0.35 8.03
N GLU A 25 9.55 1.30 7.16
CA GLU A 25 8.79 2.56 7.08
C GLU A 25 7.33 2.31 6.73
N VAL A 26 7.04 1.39 5.83
CA VAL A 26 5.65 0.99 5.52
C VAL A 26 4.99 0.36 6.75
N ALA A 27 5.70 -0.51 7.46
CA ALA A 27 5.19 -1.10 8.70
C ALA A 27 4.85 -0.04 9.75
N LYS A 28 5.62 1.06 9.81
CA LYS A 28 5.32 2.19 10.70
C LYS A 28 3.99 2.86 10.35
N VAL A 29 3.63 2.93 9.08
CA VAL A 29 2.32 3.46 8.67
C VAL A 29 1.19 2.60 9.24
N TYR A 30 1.31 1.28 9.14
CA TYR A 30 0.35 0.35 9.73
C TYR A 30 0.30 0.47 11.25
N SER A 31 1.46 0.64 11.89
CA SER A 31 1.56 0.80 13.34
C SER A 31 0.88 2.08 13.81
N PHE A 32 1.09 3.19 13.09
CA PHE A 32 0.42 4.46 13.38
C PHE A 32 -1.10 4.29 13.30
N GLY A 33 -1.59 3.64 12.27
CA GLY A 33 -3.02 3.36 12.11
C GLY A 33 -3.58 2.52 13.23
N SER A 34 -2.81 1.54 13.75
CA SER A 34 -3.25 0.69 14.85
C SER A 34 -3.38 1.44 16.17
N VAL A 35 -2.62 2.51 16.35
CA VAL A 35 -2.72 3.39 17.53
C VAL A 35 -3.88 4.38 17.37
N LYS A 36 -4.02 4.98 16.17
CA LYS A 36 -5.05 6.00 15.91
C LYS A 36 -6.46 5.41 15.91
N TYR A 37 -6.61 4.19 15.40
CA TYR A 37 -7.91 3.51 15.29
C TYR A 37 -7.92 2.25 16.14
N GLU A 38 -7.52 1.13 15.54
CA GLU A 38 -7.32 -0.17 16.19
C GLU A 38 -6.49 -1.05 15.24
N SER A 39 -5.90 -2.12 15.77
CA SER A 39 -5.21 -3.10 14.94
C SER A 39 -6.17 -3.66 13.90
N TRP A 40 -5.71 -3.80 12.66
CA TRP A 40 -6.50 -4.34 11.55
C TRP A 40 -7.68 -3.48 11.10
N ASN A 41 -7.80 -2.23 11.60
CA ASN A 41 -8.85 -1.32 11.12
C ASN A 41 -8.82 -1.16 9.61
N TRP A 42 -7.63 -1.09 9.02
CA TRP A 42 -7.46 -0.96 7.57
C TRP A 42 -8.12 -2.11 6.80
N ARG A 43 -8.17 -3.32 7.38
CA ARG A 43 -8.73 -4.50 6.72
C ARG A 43 -10.26 -4.50 6.69
N LYS A 44 -10.90 -3.72 7.53
CA LYS A 44 -12.34 -3.47 7.43
C LYS A 44 -12.70 -2.83 6.11
N GLY A 45 -11.78 -2.08 5.56
CA GLY A 45 -11.87 -1.49 4.23
C GLY A 45 -12.43 -0.09 4.22
N LEU A 46 -12.00 0.64 3.22
CA LEU A 46 -12.55 1.94 2.84
C LEU A 46 -12.82 1.88 1.34
N SER A 47 -13.76 2.69 0.88
CA SER A 47 -14.01 2.79 -0.56
C SER A 47 -12.72 3.12 -1.31
N PHE A 48 -12.59 2.61 -2.50
CA PHE A 48 -11.39 2.82 -3.33
C PHE A 48 -11.15 4.29 -3.61
N SER A 49 -12.24 5.07 -3.81
CA SER A 49 -12.11 6.51 -4.04
C SER A 49 -11.51 7.24 -2.84
N ARG A 50 -11.87 6.86 -1.61
CA ARG A 50 -11.30 7.47 -0.41
C ARG A 50 -9.83 7.11 -0.24
N CYS A 51 -9.49 5.87 -0.51
CA CYS A 51 -8.09 5.42 -0.48
C CYS A 51 -7.28 6.11 -1.57
N ALA A 52 -7.84 6.25 -2.78
CA ALA A 52 -7.17 6.94 -3.89
C ALA A 52 -6.93 8.41 -3.56
N ALA A 53 -7.91 9.08 -2.96
CA ALA A 53 -7.75 10.47 -2.55
C ALA A 53 -6.62 10.63 -1.53
N ALA A 54 -6.55 9.75 -0.53
CA ALA A 54 -5.49 9.76 0.47
C ALA A 54 -4.12 9.45 -0.17
N PHE A 55 -4.06 8.45 -1.05
CA PHE A 55 -2.86 8.13 -1.83
C PHE A 55 -2.37 9.36 -2.58
N MET A 56 -3.25 10.03 -3.29
CA MET A 56 -2.89 11.20 -4.09
C MET A 56 -2.42 12.37 -3.22
N ARG A 57 -3.04 12.58 -2.05
CA ARG A 57 -2.56 13.64 -1.13
C ARG A 57 -1.11 13.41 -0.72
N HIS A 58 -0.73 12.17 -0.40
CA HIS A 58 0.64 11.83 -0.06
C HIS A 58 1.57 11.92 -1.26
N TRP A 59 1.13 11.45 -2.41
CA TRP A 59 1.90 11.53 -3.65
C TRP A 59 2.20 12.97 -4.02
N PHE A 60 1.18 13.86 -4.04
CA PHE A 60 1.37 15.27 -4.37
C PHE A 60 2.17 16.01 -3.31
N ALA A 61 2.05 15.67 -2.04
CA ALA A 61 2.89 16.23 -1.00
C ALA A 61 4.37 15.97 -1.29
N TRP A 62 4.68 14.75 -1.67
CA TRP A 62 6.06 14.38 -2.00
C TRP A 62 6.49 14.92 -3.38
N TRP A 63 5.70 14.67 -4.41
CA TRP A 63 6.07 14.98 -5.79
C TRP A 63 6.02 16.49 -6.07
N TRP A 64 4.93 17.12 -5.68
CA TRP A 64 4.66 18.52 -6.06
C TRP A 64 5.22 19.51 -5.05
N ARG A 65 5.04 19.26 -3.74
CA ARG A 65 5.47 20.19 -2.70
C ARG A 65 6.85 19.89 -2.12
N GLY A 66 7.47 18.76 -2.51
CA GLY A 66 8.80 18.39 -2.01
C GLY A 66 8.85 17.99 -0.55
N GLU A 67 7.73 17.62 0.03
CA GLU A 67 7.67 17.18 1.43
C GLU A 67 8.04 15.70 1.53
N THR A 68 8.96 15.37 2.44
CA THR A 68 9.37 13.98 2.63
C THR A 68 8.46 13.26 3.61
N HIS A 69 8.14 13.88 4.74
CA HIS A 69 7.42 13.24 5.83
C HIS A 69 6.07 13.90 6.07
N ASP A 70 5.09 13.08 6.41
CA ASP A 70 3.78 13.53 6.84
C ASP A 70 3.87 14.04 8.28
N GLN A 71 3.35 15.24 8.53
CA GLN A 71 3.45 15.87 9.86
C GLN A 71 2.63 15.14 10.91
N GLU A 72 1.48 14.56 10.53
CA GLU A 72 0.61 13.87 11.47
C GLU A 72 1.25 12.58 11.98
N SER A 73 1.73 11.74 11.07
CA SER A 73 2.25 10.42 11.41
C SER A 73 3.76 10.38 11.60
N GLY A 74 4.48 11.35 11.05
CA GLY A 74 5.94 11.30 10.96
C GLY A 74 6.47 10.32 9.93
N CYS A 75 5.58 9.63 9.21
CA CYS A 75 5.98 8.63 8.23
C CYS A 75 6.34 9.29 6.89
N HIS A 76 7.21 8.63 6.15
CA HIS A 76 7.54 9.06 4.80
C HIS A 76 6.28 9.00 3.92
N HIS A 77 6.02 10.06 3.15
CA HIS A 77 4.83 10.11 2.29
C HIS A 77 4.76 8.94 1.30
N LEU A 78 5.90 8.49 0.77
CA LEU A 78 5.92 7.35 -0.15
C LEU A 78 5.62 6.02 0.56
N ALA A 79 5.93 5.91 1.84
CA ALA A 79 5.53 4.75 2.63
C ALA A 79 3.99 4.72 2.80
N SER A 80 3.37 5.88 2.99
CA SER A 80 1.91 5.99 3.02
C SER A 80 1.29 5.64 1.67
N CYS A 81 1.90 6.06 0.57
CA CYS A 81 1.47 5.64 -0.77
C CYS A 81 1.52 4.12 -0.92
N THR A 82 2.61 3.50 -0.47
CA THR A 82 2.78 2.05 -0.53
C THR A 82 1.73 1.33 0.32
N PHE A 83 1.44 1.87 1.50
CA PHE A 83 0.36 1.38 2.37
C PHE A 83 -0.97 1.26 1.60
N TYR A 84 -1.37 2.29 0.90
CA TYR A 84 -2.62 2.27 0.14
C TYR A 84 -2.58 1.28 -1.02
N LEU A 85 -1.44 1.15 -1.70
CA LEU A 85 -1.29 0.17 -2.79
C LEU A 85 -1.45 -1.27 -2.27
N LEU A 86 -0.84 -1.58 -1.13
CA LEU A 86 -0.98 -2.90 -0.51
C LEU A 86 -2.42 -3.16 -0.07
N ASN A 87 -3.09 -2.15 0.44
CA ASN A 87 -4.49 -2.26 0.87
C ASN A 87 -5.42 -2.50 -0.32
N PHE A 88 -5.23 -1.78 -1.43
CA PHE A 88 -5.99 -2.03 -2.67
C PHE A 88 -5.86 -3.48 -3.13
N MET A 89 -4.64 -3.98 -3.18
CA MET A 89 -4.40 -5.36 -3.60
C MET A 89 -5.07 -6.36 -2.66
N THR A 90 -5.07 -6.07 -1.36
CA THR A 90 -5.72 -6.92 -0.36
C THR A 90 -7.25 -6.91 -0.56
N TYR A 91 -7.85 -5.73 -0.73
CA TYR A 91 -9.29 -5.62 -0.93
C TYR A 91 -9.74 -6.34 -2.20
N GLN A 92 -8.99 -6.24 -3.28
CA GLN A 92 -9.29 -6.97 -4.51
C GLN A 92 -9.20 -8.48 -4.30
N LYS A 93 -8.16 -8.95 -3.65
CA LYS A 93 -7.99 -10.38 -3.37
C LYS A 93 -9.10 -10.93 -2.47
N ASP A 94 -9.52 -10.14 -1.49
CA ASP A 94 -10.60 -10.52 -0.57
C ASP A 94 -12.00 -10.41 -1.21
N GLY A 95 -12.07 -9.99 -2.47
CA GLY A 95 -13.33 -9.90 -3.21
C GLY A 95 -14.25 -8.79 -2.74
N ARG A 96 -13.70 -7.73 -2.17
CA ARG A 96 -14.45 -6.61 -1.59
C ARG A 96 -14.99 -5.68 -2.69
N LYS A 97 -15.93 -6.18 -3.47
CA LYS A 97 -16.59 -5.41 -4.54
C LYS A 97 -17.42 -4.26 -4.01
N ASP A 98 -17.87 -4.37 -2.78
CA ASP A 98 -18.60 -3.31 -2.07
C ASP A 98 -17.76 -2.03 -1.90
N LEU A 99 -16.44 -2.14 -1.90
CA LEU A 99 -15.52 -1.01 -1.78
C LEU A 99 -15.11 -0.42 -3.13
N ASP A 100 -15.31 -1.15 -4.21
CA ASP A 100 -14.83 -0.77 -5.53
C ASP A 100 -15.79 0.19 -6.21
N ASP A 101 -15.57 1.46 -5.94
CA ASP A 101 -16.31 2.56 -6.55
C ASP A 101 -15.49 3.29 -7.62
N ARG A 102 -14.56 2.58 -8.26
CA ARG A 102 -13.80 3.17 -9.36
C ARG A 102 -14.74 3.55 -10.50
N PRO A 103 -14.45 4.62 -11.26
CA PRO A 103 -15.32 5.02 -12.37
C PRO A 103 -15.61 3.89 -13.37
N THR A 104 -14.64 3.02 -13.63
CA THR A 104 -14.81 1.87 -14.54
C THR A 104 -15.67 0.76 -13.94
N ALA A 105 -15.81 0.68 -12.63
CA ALA A 105 -16.60 -0.33 -11.95
C ALA A 105 -18.06 0.10 -11.74
N THR A 106 -18.32 1.41 -11.61
CA THR A 106 -19.64 1.96 -11.27
C THR A 106 -20.39 2.52 -12.45
N GLN A 107 -19.72 2.82 -13.55
CA GLN A 107 -20.36 3.34 -14.76
C GLN A 107 -20.79 2.21 -15.69
N PRO A 108 -21.93 2.36 -16.39
CA PRO A 108 -22.31 1.35 -17.39
C PRO A 108 -21.26 1.28 -18.50
N PRO A 109 -21.14 0.14 -19.19
CA PRO A 109 -20.23 0.02 -20.32
C PRO A 109 -20.50 1.10 -21.34
N GLN A 110 -19.45 1.83 -21.73
CA GLN A 110 -19.55 2.88 -22.73
C GLN A 110 -18.89 2.41 -24.02
N SER A 111 -19.52 2.77 -25.14
CA SER A 111 -18.87 2.59 -26.40
C SER A 111 -17.65 3.50 -26.47
N ARG A 112 -16.48 2.90 -26.65
CA ARG A 112 -15.24 3.65 -26.89
C ARG A 112 -15.02 3.69 -28.39
N ALA A 113 -15.29 4.84 -28.93
CA ALA A 113 -14.98 5.07 -30.32
C ALA A 113 -13.46 5.29 -30.50
#